data_adb3753069dd6d9c7aa397169cef195f
#
_entry.id   adb3753069dd6d9c7aa397169cef195f
#
_cell.length_a   1.000
_cell.length_b   1.000
_cell.length_c   1.000
_cell.angle_alpha   90.00
_cell.angle_beta   90.00
_cell.angle_gamma   90.00
#
_symmetry.space_group_name_H-M   'P 1'
#
loop_
_entity.id
_entity.type
_entity.pdbx_description
1 polymer ?
#
loop_
_entity_poly.entity_id
_entity_poly.type
_entity_poly.pdbx_seq_one_letter_code
_entity_poly.pdbx_strand_id
1 'polypeptide(L)'
;MKKLIDYSLFQIGDFDFKIIGIIKLIVFIFVVLLFLKIIRKTIYRVDKIDLAKKYSIYSLVRYLIILVSIVAGLQLFGFNLSVLVAGSAALLVGVGLGLQNLFSDFISGILLLLDSSVKVNDVIELNEMVCVVQEINLRTTTVLTRDDKYIILPNTDLTRNQLINWTHSDLASRFEVTVGVDYSSDVKQVMQVLKKAVDSQNHVLKQPSPFVRFTDFGDSSLNFSIIFWSEELFRVENIKSEMRIKIFELFKDNNITIPFPQRVVHINK
;
A
#
# COMPACT_ATOMS: atom_id res chain seq x y z
N MET A 1 25.01 -51.30 34.30
CA MET A 1 24.87 -50.12 33.44
C MET A 1 24.09 -48.97 34.10
N LYS A 2 22.94 -49.17 34.78
CA LYS A 2 22.18 -48.04 35.43
C LYS A 2 22.99 -47.29 36.50
N LYS A 3 23.89 -47.92 37.28
CA LYS A 3 24.71 -47.24 38.31
C LYS A 3 25.83 -46.34 37.75
N LEU A 4 26.30 -46.55 36.53
CA LEU A 4 27.33 -45.71 35.90
C LEU A 4 26.75 -44.42 35.28
N ILE A 5 25.48 -44.45 34.89
CA ILE A 5 24.82 -43.33 34.23
C ILE A 5 24.37 -42.24 35.24
N ASP A 6 24.05 -42.66 36.47
CA ASP A 6 23.66 -41.78 37.57
C ASP A 6 24.82 -41.33 38.46
N TYR A 7 26.07 -41.59 38.04
CA TYR A 7 27.25 -41.19 38.80
C TYR A 7 27.44 -39.66 38.69
N SER A 8 27.48 -38.99 39.88
CA SER A 8 27.79 -37.57 39.96
C SER A 8 29.29 -37.38 39.83
N LEU A 9 29.73 -36.64 38.81
CA LEU A 9 31.14 -36.31 38.57
C LEU A 9 31.68 -35.27 39.58
N PHE A 10 30.92 -34.23 39.83
CA PHE A 10 31.18 -33.19 40.84
C PHE A 10 29.89 -32.42 41.12
N GLN A 11 29.88 -31.78 42.30
CA GLN A 11 28.75 -31.01 42.77
C GLN A 11 29.25 -29.54 42.97
N ILE A 12 28.53 -28.58 42.38
CA ILE A 12 28.78 -27.15 42.58
C ILE A 12 27.52 -26.55 43.17
N GLY A 13 27.50 -26.25 44.45
CA GLY A 13 26.30 -25.79 45.15
C GLY A 13 25.20 -26.83 45.10
N ASP A 14 24.00 -26.43 44.66
CA ASP A 14 22.84 -27.29 44.53
C ASP A 14 22.79 -28.10 43.21
N PHE A 15 23.83 -28.02 42.37
CA PHE A 15 23.87 -28.67 41.06
C PHE A 15 24.72 -29.94 41.06
N ASP A 16 24.08 -31.09 40.78
CA ASP A 16 24.73 -32.37 40.55
C ASP A 16 25.01 -32.55 39.05
N PHE A 17 26.29 -32.52 38.66
CA PHE A 17 26.73 -32.83 37.31
C PHE A 17 26.79 -34.36 37.10
N LYS A 18 25.69 -34.91 36.57
CA LYS A 18 25.58 -36.32 36.24
C LYS A 18 26.09 -36.61 34.82
N ILE A 19 26.71 -37.79 34.62
CA ILE A 19 27.19 -38.22 33.29
C ILE A 19 26.06 -38.14 32.23
N ILE A 20 24.83 -38.49 32.62
CA ILE A 20 23.67 -38.42 31.73
C ILE A 20 23.37 -37.01 31.27
N GLY A 21 23.60 -35.97 32.08
CA GLY A 21 23.44 -34.56 31.72
C GLY A 21 24.40 -34.13 30.60
N ILE A 22 25.67 -34.60 30.74
CA ILE A 22 26.72 -34.28 29.72
C ILE A 22 26.36 -34.97 28.39
N ILE A 23 25.93 -36.24 28.44
CA ILE A 23 25.50 -36.95 27.22
C ILE A 23 24.31 -36.24 26.55
N LYS A 24 23.30 -35.85 27.34
CA LYS A 24 22.15 -35.07 26.81
C LYS A 24 22.58 -33.79 26.15
N LEU A 25 23.55 -33.05 26.74
CA LEU A 25 24.06 -31.81 26.16
C LEU A 25 24.80 -32.07 24.85
N ILE A 26 25.68 -33.08 24.80
CA ILE A 26 26.42 -33.41 23.57
C ILE A 26 25.42 -33.77 22.46
N VAL A 27 24.41 -34.57 22.75
CA VAL A 27 23.35 -34.93 21.80
C VAL A 27 22.57 -33.68 21.37
N PHE A 28 22.24 -32.79 22.32
CA PHE A 28 21.54 -31.56 22.04
C PHE A 28 22.37 -30.64 21.13
N ILE A 29 23.65 -30.41 21.43
CA ILE A 29 24.56 -29.62 20.60
C ILE A 29 24.65 -30.21 19.18
N PHE A 30 24.79 -31.54 19.08
CA PHE A 30 24.84 -32.21 17.80
C PHE A 30 23.55 -31.99 16.99
N VAL A 31 22.38 -32.08 17.61
CA VAL A 31 21.08 -31.82 16.97
C VAL A 31 20.99 -30.35 16.49
N VAL A 32 21.41 -29.38 17.31
CA VAL A 32 21.43 -27.95 16.94
C VAL A 32 22.36 -27.71 15.75
N LEU A 33 23.57 -28.30 15.76
CA LEU A 33 24.52 -28.15 14.65
C LEU A 33 23.99 -28.79 13.36
N LEU A 34 23.35 -29.94 13.46
CA LEU A 34 22.71 -30.60 12.32
C LEU A 34 21.57 -29.76 11.77
N PHE A 35 20.74 -29.18 12.63
CA PHE A 35 19.64 -28.29 12.26
C PHE A 35 20.14 -27.03 11.56
N LEU A 36 21.18 -26.36 12.08
CA LEU A 36 21.84 -25.23 11.45
C LEU A 36 22.43 -25.60 10.06
N LYS A 37 23.01 -26.79 9.92
CA LYS A 37 23.55 -27.29 8.65
C LYS A 37 22.43 -27.48 7.60
N ILE A 38 21.30 -28.04 8.03
CA ILE A 38 20.12 -28.22 7.17
C ILE A 38 19.59 -26.86 6.70
N ILE A 39 19.36 -25.93 7.63
CA ILE A 39 18.87 -24.57 7.30
C ILE A 39 19.83 -23.88 6.33
N ARG A 40 21.14 -23.93 6.60
CA ARG A 40 22.14 -23.37 5.69
C ARG A 40 22.01 -23.95 4.29
N LYS A 41 21.95 -25.29 4.18
CA LYS A 41 21.81 -25.98 2.90
C LYS A 41 20.52 -25.56 2.17
N THR A 42 19.41 -25.43 2.88
CA THR A 42 18.12 -25.01 2.31
C THR A 42 18.17 -23.57 1.77
N ILE A 43 18.67 -22.63 2.57
CA ILE A 43 18.78 -21.21 2.16
C ILE A 43 19.69 -21.05 0.95
N TYR A 44 20.85 -21.74 0.94
CA TYR A 44 21.81 -21.61 -0.16
C TYR A 44 21.39 -22.34 -1.45
N ARG A 45 20.39 -23.24 -1.36
CA ARG A 45 19.85 -23.98 -2.52
C ARG A 45 18.89 -23.14 -3.38
N VAL A 46 18.39 -22.01 -2.87
CA VAL A 46 17.44 -21.16 -3.61
C VAL A 46 18.20 -20.27 -4.59
N ASP A 47 18.15 -20.54 -5.89
CA ASP A 47 18.97 -19.86 -6.91
C ASP A 47 18.52 -18.40 -7.18
N LYS A 48 17.25 -18.05 -6.87
CA LYS A 48 16.69 -16.72 -7.14
C LYS A 48 17.13 -15.61 -6.17
N ILE A 49 17.88 -15.94 -5.11
CA ILE A 49 18.27 -14.98 -4.06
C ILE A 49 19.77 -14.69 -4.21
N ASP A 50 20.14 -13.41 -4.22
CA ASP A 50 21.53 -12.95 -4.23
C ASP A 50 22.32 -13.49 -3.03
N LEU A 51 23.62 -13.74 -3.26
CA LEU A 51 24.50 -14.36 -2.25
C LEU A 51 24.57 -13.54 -0.95
N ALA A 52 24.61 -12.21 -1.07
CA ALA A 52 24.61 -11.31 0.09
C ALA A 52 23.33 -11.43 0.93
N LYS A 53 22.17 -11.52 0.27
CA LYS A 53 20.88 -11.75 0.94
C LYS A 53 20.81 -13.12 1.61
N LYS A 54 21.32 -14.20 0.95
CA LYS A 54 21.41 -15.53 1.56
C LYS A 54 22.22 -15.52 2.85
N TYR A 55 23.38 -14.83 2.82
CA TYR A 55 24.23 -14.70 3.99
C TYR A 55 23.52 -13.96 5.14
N SER A 56 22.87 -12.84 4.85
CA SER A 56 22.15 -12.03 5.84
C SER A 56 21.00 -12.81 6.49
N ILE A 57 20.18 -13.50 5.68
CA ILE A 57 19.07 -14.33 6.15
C ILE A 57 19.59 -15.47 7.04
N TYR A 58 20.62 -16.19 6.57
CA TYR A 58 21.20 -17.28 7.34
C TYR A 58 21.78 -16.80 8.69
N SER A 59 22.50 -15.66 8.69
CA SER A 59 23.11 -15.11 9.90
C SER A 59 22.05 -14.73 10.94
N LEU A 60 20.95 -14.09 10.52
CA LEU A 60 19.85 -13.69 11.39
C LEU A 60 19.17 -14.92 12.02
N VAL A 61 18.84 -15.93 11.22
CA VAL A 61 18.24 -17.18 11.68
C VAL A 61 19.20 -17.95 12.61
N ARG A 62 20.49 -17.99 12.27
CA ARG A 62 21.53 -18.62 13.10
C ARG A 62 21.63 -17.97 14.48
N TYR A 63 21.65 -16.64 14.56
CA TYR A 63 21.74 -15.94 15.86
C TYR A 63 20.51 -16.24 16.73
N LEU A 64 19.32 -16.26 16.14
CA LEU A 64 18.09 -16.58 16.86
C LEU A 64 18.12 -18.02 17.40
N ILE A 65 18.53 -19.00 16.57
CA ILE A 65 18.63 -20.40 16.98
C ILE A 65 19.67 -20.57 18.07
N ILE A 66 20.84 -19.94 17.96
CA ILE A 66 21.89 -20.01 18.98
C ILE A 66 21.37 -19.45 20.31
N LEU A 67 20.69 -18.27 20.31
CA LEU A 67 20.13 -17.68 21.51
C LEU A 67 19.14 -18.62 22.20
N VAL A 68 18.18 -19.16 21.46
CA VAL A 68 17.18 -20.12 21.97
C VAL A 68 17.88 -21.41 22.47
N SER A 69 18.90 -21.89 21.74
CA SER A 69 19.62 -23.10 22.10
C SER A 69 20.44 -22.93 23.39
N ILE A 70 21.02 -21.75 23.65
CA ILE A 70 21.71 -21.47 24.90
C ILE A 70 20.74 -21.58 26.09
N VAL A 71 19.56 -20.94 25.98
CA VAL A 71 18.52 -20.99 27.02
C VAL A 71 18.05 -22.42 27.25
N ALA A 72 17.73 -23.16 26.17
CA ALA A 72 17.30 -24.56 26.25
C ALA A 72 18.41 -25.47 26.81
N GLY A 73 19.66 -25.26 26.43
CA GLY A 73 20.81 -25.98 26.94
C GLY A 73 21.01 -25.80 28.45
N LEU A 74 20.91 -24.58 28.97
CA LEU A 74 20.98 -24.31 30.41
C LEU A 74 19.86 -25.02 31.17
N GLN A 75 18.65 -25.09 30.62
CA GLN A 75 17.53 -25.79 31.24
C GLN A 75 17.78 -27.31 31.29
N LEU A 76 18.43 -27.89 30.27
CA LEU A 76 18.82 -29.33 30.27
C LEU A 76 19.83 -29.66 31.36
N PHE A 77 20.65 -28.70 31.80
CA PHE A 77 21.54 -28.82 32.94
C PHE A 77 20.88 -28.69 34.30
N GLY A 78 19.57 -28.40 34.34
CA GLY A 78 18.82 -28.22 35.58
C GLY A 78 18.83 -26.82 36.16
N PHE A 79 19.33 -25.81 35.41
CA PHE A 79 19.20 -24.43 35.84
C PHE A 79 17.72 -23.99 35.82
N ASN A 80 17.28 -23.47 36.96
CA ASN A 80 15.91 -22.94 37.03
C ASN A 80 15.85 -21.57 36.33
N LEU A 81 15.37 -21.57 35.09
CA LEU A 81 15.26 -20.37 34.25
C LEU A 81 13.92 -19.66 34.41
N SER A 82 13.10 -20.01 35.40
CA SER A 82 11.75 -19.43 35.58
C SER A 82 11.79 -17.91 35.69
N VAL A 83 12.77 -17.35 36.41
CA VAL A 83 12.96 -15.90 36.55
C VAL A 83 13.39 -15.26 35.22
N LEU A 84 14.29 -15.93 34.48
CA LEU A 84 14.73 -15.46 33.15
C LEU A 84 13.59 -15.51 32.14
N VAL A 85 12.79 -16.57 32.15
CA VAL A 85 11.60 -16.71 31.28
C VAL A 85 10.56 -15.66 31.63
N ALA A 86 10.29 -15.45 32.93
CA ALA A 86 9.35 -14.40 33.38
C ALA A 86 9.81 -12.99 32.98
N GLY A 87 11.12 -12.68 33.16
CA GLY A 87 11.69 -11.40 32.72
C GLY A 87 11.68 -11.22 31.19
N SER A 88 11.91 -12.32 30.44
CA SER A 88 11.87 -12.27 28.98
C SER A 88 10.48 -12.03 28.40
N ALA A 89 9.40 -12.35 29.16
CA ALA A 89 8.03 -12.06 28.73
C ALA A 89 7.82 -10.55 28.54
N ALA A 90 8.29 -9.71 29.46
CA ALA A 90 8.22 -8.24 29.34
C ALA A 90 9.01 -7.73 28.11
N LEU A 91 10.21 -8.30 27.90
CA LEU A 91 11.02 -7.98 26.71
C LEU A 91 10.31 -8.37 25.42
N LEU A 92 9.69 -9.54 25.35
CA LEU A 92 8.94 -10.00 24.19
C LEU A 92 7.74 -9.12 23.88
N VAL A 93 7.04 -8.62 24.91
CA VAL A 93 5.97 -7.63 24.72
C VAL A 93 6.53 -6.35 24.10
N GLY A 94 7.64 -5.81 24.62
CA GLY A 94 8.31 -4.64 24.06
C GLY A 94 8.73 -4.84 22.60
N VAL A 95 9.33 -5.97 22.27
CA VAL A 95 9.71 -6.34 20.89
C VAL A 95 8.46 -6.46 20.01
N GLY A 96 7.41 -7.09 20.52
CA GLY A 96 6.13 -7.24 19.80
C GLY A 96 5.51 -5.89 19.43
N LEU A 97 5.46 -4.95 20.37
CA LEU A 97 5.00 -3.56 20.13
C LEU A 97 5.91 -2.84 19.13
N GLY A 98 7.23 -3.03 19.21
CA GLY A 98 8.17 -2.45 18.25
C GLY A 98 8.03 -3.01 16.83
N LEU A 99 7.56 -4.24 16.68
CA LEU A 99 7.36 -4.90 15.37
C LEU A 99 5.91 -4.81 14.87
N GLN A 100 5.00 -4.20 15.64
CA GLN A 100 3.56 -4.16 15.34
C GLN A 100 3.27 -3.62 13.93
N ASN A 101 3.94 -2.56 13.50
CA ASN A 101 3.73 -1.97 12.18
C ASN A 101 4.17 -2.92 11.06
N LEU A 102 5.28 -3.62 11.22
CA LEU A 102 5.76 -4.60 10.24
C LEU A 102 4.75 -5.75 10.06
N PHE A 103 4.23 -6.28 11.17
CA PHE A 103 3.19 -7.30 11.13
C PHE A 103 1.90 -6.78 10.49
N SER A 104 1.52 -5.54 10.78
CA SER A 104 0.35 -4.92 10.20
C SER A 104 0.46 -4.79 8.68
N ASP A 105 1.60 -4.30 8.16
CA ASP A 105 1.87 -4.21 6.73
C ASP A 105 1.81 -5.59 6.05
N PHE A 106 2.37 -6.61 6.71
CA PHE A 106 2.36 -7.98 6.22
C PHE A 106 0.94 -8.55 6.11
N ILE A 107 0.14 -8.41 7.16
CA ILE A 107 -1.26 -8.86 7.16
C ILE A 107 -2.08 -8.09 6.12
N SER A 108 -1.86 -6.77 6.01
CA SER A 108 -2.49 -5.94 4.98
C SER A 108 -2.15 -6.43 3.56
N GLY A 109 -0.90 -6.82 3.31
CA GLY A 109 -0.51 -7.40 2.02
C GLY A 109 -1.24 -8.70 1.70
N ILE A 110 -1.39 -9.59 2.69
CA ILE A 110 -2.17 -10.81 2.52
C ILE A 110 -3.64 -10.50 2.22
N LEU A 111 -4.24 -9.54 2.95
CA LEU A 111 -5.63 -9.14 2.73
C LEU A 111 -5.83 -8.54 1.33
N LEU A 112 -4.95 -7.65 0.86
CA LEU A 112 -5.01 -7.10 -0.50
C LEU A 112 -5.02 -8.18 -1.56
N LEU A 113 -4.18 -9.22 -1.40
CA LEU A 113 -4.09 -10.33 -2.34
C LEU A 113 -5.32 -11.26 -2.29
N LEU A 114 -5.94 -11.46 -1.12
CA LEU A 114 -7.11 -12.33 -0.95
C LEU A 114 -8.41 -11.64 -1.36
N ASP A 115 -8.62 -10.40 -0.89
CA ASP A 115 -9.89 -9.68 -1.10
C ASP A 115 -9.96 -9.06 -2.49
N SER A 116 -8.82 -8.91 -3.17
CA SER A 116 -8.74 -8.27 -4.50
C SER A 116 -9.40 -6.88 -4.55
N SER A 117 -9.44 -6.17 -3.43
CA SER A 117 -9.98 -4.81 -3.30
C SER A 117 -9.18 -3.79 -4.10
N VAL A 118 -7.88 -4.06 -4.25
CA VAL A 118 -6.94 -3.35 -5.13
C VAL A 118 -6.13 -4.38 -5.88
N LYS A 119 -5.98 -4.19 -7.20
CA LYS A 119 -5.25 -5.10 -8.10
C LYS A 119 -4.13 -4.37 -8.82
N VAL A 120 -3.18 -5.12 -9.34
CA VAL A 120 -2.16 -4.59 -10.25
C VAL A 120 -2.85 -4.03 -11.50
N ASN A 121 -2.41 -2.86 -11.94
CA ASN A 121 -2.97 -2.00 -12.98
C ASN A 121 -4.25 -1.23 -12.57
N ASP A 122 -4.74 -1.34 -11.35
CA ASP A 122 -5.80 -0.45 -10.89
C ASP A 122 -5.33 1.01 -10.84
N VAL A 123 -6.20 1.92 -11.26
CA VAL A 123 -6.06 3.35 -11.03
C VAL A 123 -6.74 3.69 -9.72
N ILE A 124 -5.95 4.12 -8.76
CA ILE A 124 -6.41 4.48 -7.42
C ILE A 124 -6.09 5.93 -7.10
N GLU A 125 -6.91 6.52 -6.24
CA GLU A 125 -6.66 7.84 -5.68
C GLU A 125 -6.53 7.70 -4.15
N LEU A 126 -5.39 8.11 -3.64
CA LEU A 126 -5.04 8.09 -2.22
C LEU A 126 -4.51 9.46 -1.81
N ASN A 127 -5.12 10.12 -0.82
CA ASN A 127 -4.73 11.46 -0.36
C ASN A 127 -4.58 12.45 -1.52
N GLU A 128 -5.60 12.52 -2.41
CA GLU A 128 -5.62 13.38 -3.61
C GLU A 128 -4.57 13.03 -4.68
N MET A 129 -3.78 12.00 -4.46
CA MET A 129 -2.79 11.52 -5.41
C MET A 129 -3.37 10.39 -6.26
N VAL A 130 -3.49 10.62 -7.56
CA VAL A 130 -3.90 9.60 -8.53
C VAL A 130 -2.69 8.82 -9.01
N CYS A 131 -2.74 7.50 -8.91
CA CYS A 131 -1.65 6.62 -9.29
C CYS A 131 -2.16 5.27 -9.84
N VAL A 132 -1.27 4.55 -10.53
CA VAL A 132 -1.51 3.18 -11.02
C VAL A 132 -0.72 2.22 -10.16
N VAL A 133 -1.38 1.15 -9.70
CA VAL A 133 -0.74 0.07 -8.96
C VAL A 133 0.13 -0.74 -9.90
N GLN A 134 1.44 -0.76 -9.66
CA GLN A 134 2.41 -1.50 -10.47
C GLN A 134 2.68 -2.90 -9.92
N GLU A 135 2.85 -2.99 -8.61
CA GLU A 135 3.23 -4.24 -7.95
C GLU A 135 2.71 -4.25 -6.50
N ILE A 136 2.13 -5.37 -6.08
CA ILE A 136 1.73 -5.60 -4.69
C ILE A 136 2.65 -6.68 -4.12
N ASN A 137 3.52 -6.26 -3.21
CA ASN A 137 4.42 -7.13 -2.48
C ASN A 137 3.86 -7.45 -1.09
N LEU A 138 4.53 -8.35 -0.38
CA LEU A 138 4.09 -8.84 0.92
C LEU A 138 3.91 -7.74 1.99
N ARG A 139 4.75 -6.69 1.96
CA ARG A 139 4.72 -5.58 2.92
C ARG A 139 4.42 -4.22 2.29
N THR A 140 4.72 -4.06 1.01
CA THR A 140 4.65 -2.78 0.32
C THR A 140 4.00 -2.93 -1.04
N THR A 141 3.28 -1.91 -1.47
CA THR A 141 2.76 -1.76 -2.82
C THR A 141 3.51 -0.63 -3.53
N THR A 142 3.95 -0.89 -4.76
CA THR A 142 4.59 0.11 -5.61
C THR A 142 3.55 0.69 -6.56
N VAL A 143 3.45 2.01 -6.58
CA VAL A 143 2.53 2.75 -7.45
C VAL A 143 3.28 3.73 -8.34
N LEU A 144 2.73 4.02 -9.52
CA LEU A 144 3.25 5.01 -10.47
C LEU A 144 2.31 6.23 -10.48
N THR A 145 2.84 7.41 -10.20
CA THR A 145 2.10 8.67 -10.24
C THR A 145 2.01 9.21 -11.66
N ARG A 146 1.13 10.22 -11.87
CA ARG A 146 0.99 10.92 -13.16
C ARG A 146 2.26 11.66 -13.60
N ASP A 147 3.15 11.96 -12.66
CA ASP A 147 4.46 12.60 -12.91
C ASP A 147 5.56 11.56 -13.19
N ASP A 148 5.20 10.34 -13.51
CA ASP A 148 6.09 9.21 -13.78
C ASP A 148 7.04 8.86 -12.62
N LYS A 149 6.62 9.11 -11.37
CA LYS A 149 7.36 8.76 -10.15
C LYS A 149 6.84 7.46 -9.55
N TYR A 150 7.76 6.57 -9.17
CA TYR A 150 7.42 5.40 -8.40
C TYR A 150 7.39 5.74 -6.91
N ILE A 151 6.29 5.40 -6.25
CA ILE A 151 6.13 5.54 -4.80
C ILE A 151 5.95 4.14 -4.22
N ILE A 152 6.67 3.85 -3.14
CA ILE A 152 6.57 2.61 -2.40
C ILE A 152 5.77 2.90 -1.12
N LEU A 153 4.56 2.37 -1.05
CA LEU A 153 3.63 2.56 0.06
C LEU A 153 3.63 1.32 0.96
N PRO A 154 3.59 1.47 2.29
CA PRO A 154 3.22 0.37 3.17
C PRO A 154 1.82 -0.15 2.82
N ASN A 155 1.61 -1.45 2.87
CA ASN A 155 0.29 -2.02 2.53
C ASN A 155 -0.83 -1.55 3.46
N THR A 156 -0.48 -1.13 4.68
CA THR A 156 -1.43 -0.52 5.63
C THR A 156 -2.05 0.76 5.12
N ASP A 157 -1.36 1.53 4.28
CA ASP A 157 -1.91 2.77 3.71
C ASP A 157 -3.09 2.48 2.78
N LEU A 158 -3.08 1.33 2.09
CA LEU A 158 -4.16 0.90 1.19
C LEU A 158 -5.31 0.20 1.91
N THR A 159 -5.08 -0.36 3.12
CA THR A 159 -6.08 -1.14 3.84
C THR A 159 -6.75 -0.41 5.00
N ARG A 160 -6.09 0.62 5.56
CA ARG A 160 -6.60 1.38 6.71
C ARG A 160 -7.15 2.75 6.34
N ASN A 161 -6.63 3.34 5.28
CA ASN A 161 -7.08 4.64 4.82
C ASN A 161 -8.20 4.48 3.79
N GLN A 162 -9.02 5.52 3.66
CA GLN A 162 -9.98 5.60 2.57
C GLN A 162 -9.21 5.80 1.26
N LEU A 163 -9.47 4.97 0.27
CA LEU A 163 -8.99 5.13 -1.09
C LEU A 163 -10.17 5.09 -2.07
N ILE A 164 -10.03 5.76 -3.20
CA ILE A 164 -10.97 5.69 -4.30
C ILE A 164 -10.33 4.80 -5.37
N ASN A 165 -10.98 3.69 -5.71
CA ASN A 165 -10.54 2.83 -6.81
C ASN A 165 -11.40 3.13 -8.04
N TRP A 166 -10.78 3.70 -9.07
CA TRP A 166 -11.47 4.11 -10.30
C TRP A 166 -11.77 2.95 -11.24
N THR A 167 -11.12 1.80 -11.04
CA THR A 167 -11.20 0.60 -11.91
C THR A 167 -11.85 -0.60 -11.21
N HIS A 168 -12.34 -0.44 -9.98
CA HIS A 168 -12.78 -1.58 -9.16
C HIS A 168 -13.86 -2.47 -9.79
N SER A 169 -14.92 -1.86 -10.33
CA SER A 169 -16.07 -2.58 -10.89
C SER A 169 -16.16 -2.49 -12.40
N ASP A 170 -15.72 -1.37 -12.99
CA ASP A 170 -15.81 -1.09 -14.41
C ASP A 170 -14.51 -0.43 -14.90
N LEU A 171 -14.19 -0.66 -16.18
CA LEU A 171 -13.02 -0.01 -16.81
C LEU A 171 -13.24 1.48 -17.07
N ALA A 172 -14.45 2.03 -16.82
CA ALA A 172 -14.81 3.41 -17.08
C ALA A 172 -15.24 4.12 -15.80
N SER A 173 -14.76 5.33 -15.59
CA SER A 173 -15.18 6.20 -14.49
C SER A 173 -15.80 7.50 -15.01
N ARG A 174 -16.60 8.14 -14.13
CA ARG A 174 -17.29 9.39 -14.41
C ARG A 174 -16.40 10.59 -14.06
N PHE A 175 -16.30 11.52 -14.97
CA PHE A 175 -15.53 12.76 -14.83
C PHE A 175 -16.37 13.98 -15.11
N GLU A 176 -15.85 15.14 -14.74
CA GLU A 176 -16.51 16.42 -14.87
C GLU A 176 -15.55 17.48 -15.37
N VAL A 177 -16.07 18.36 -16.25
CA VAL A 177 -15.45 19.62 -16.65
C VAL A 177 -16.43 20.75 -16.39
N THR A 178 -16.02 21.74 -15.62
CA THR A 178 -16.82 22.90 -15.29
C THR A 178 -16.43 24.11 -16.12
N VAL A 179 -17.41 24.96 -16.45
CA VAL A 179 -17.21 26.21 -17.16
C VAL A 179 -18.25 27.23 -16.74
N GLY A 180 -17.86 28.50 -16.63
CA GLY A 180 -18.75 29.63 -16.38
C GLY A 180 -18.93 30.50 -17.62
N VAL A 181 -20.16 30.94 -17.87
CA VAL A 181 -20.48 31.91 -18.96
C VAL A 181 -21.14 33.17 -18.41
N ASP A 182 -21.13 34.26 -19.20
CA ASP A 182 -21.75 35.51 -18.83
C ASP A 182 -23.26 35.37 -18.60
N TYR A 183 -23.81 36.15 -17.68
CA TYR A 183 -25.23 36.16 -17.32
C TYR A 183 -26.16 36.57 -18.49
N SER A 184 -25.65 37.23 -19.50
CA SER A 184 -26.39 37.58 -20.73
C SER A 184 -26.55 36.40 -21.70
N SER A 185 -25.88 35.25 -21.46
CA SER A 185 -25.88 34.11 -22.34
C SER A 185 -27.22 33.32 -22.27
N ASP A 186 -27.69 32.83 -23.42
CA ASP A 186 -28.82 31.90 -23.45
C ASP A 186 -28.40 30.54 -22.92
N VAL A 187 -28.97 30.14 -21.77
CA VAL A 187 -28.69 28.86 -21.09
C VAL A 187 -28.92 27.66 -22.01
N LYS A 188 -29.97 27.67 -22.83
CA LYS A 188 -30.28 26.53 -23.74
C LYS A 188 -29.25 26.45 -24.86
N GLN A 189 -28.85 27.56 -25.41
CA GLN A 189 -27.78 27.64 -26.43
C GLN A 189 -26.47 27.10 -25.86
N VAL A 190 -26.07 27.56 -24.64
CA VAL A 190 -24.85 27.10 -23.96
C VAL A 190 -24.86 25.61 -23.76
N MET A 191 -25.97 25.03 -23.24
CA MET A 191 -26.09 23.58 -23.05
C MET A 191 -25.94 22.81 -24.36
N GLN A 192 -26.50 23.30 -25.48
CA GLN A 192 -26.35 22.67 -26.80
C GLN A 192 -24.89 22.71 -27.30
N VAL A 193 -24.21 23.81 -27.11
CA VAL A 193 -22.82 24.03 -27.53
C VAL A 193 -21.89 23.11 -26.70
N LEU A 194 -22.08 23.06 -25.37
CA LEU A 194 -21.32 22.17 -24.50
C LEU A 194 -21.57 20.69 -24.81
N LYS A 195 -22.80 20.33 -25.17
CA LYS A 195 -23.15 18.95 -25.61
C LYS A 195 -22.40 18.60 -26.90
N LYS A 196 -22.33 19.52 -27.89
CA LYS A 196 -21.53 19.32 -29.11
C LYS A 196 -20.04 19.15 -28.79
N ALA A 197 -19.51 19.93 -27.82
CA ALA A 197 -18.11 19.82 -27.41
C ALA A 197 -17.78 18.42 -26.90
N VAL A 198 -18.57 17.87 -26.00
CA VAL A 198 -18.33 16.54 -25.43
C VAL A 198 -18.56 15.41 -26.44
N ASP A 199 -19.58 15.53 -27.30
CA ASP A 199 -19.89 14.52 -28.31
C ASP A 199 -18.80 14.42 -29.41
N SER A 200 -17.98 15.46 -29.57
CA SER A 200 -16.85 15.47 -30.51
C SER A 200 -15.57 14.82 -29.97
N GLN A 201 -15.54 14.43 -28.69
CA GLN A 201 -14.35 13.84 -28.06
C GLN A 201 -14.28 12.32 -28.33
N ASN A 202 -13.12 11.86 -28.82
CA ASN A 202 -12.94 10.43 -29.19
C ASN A 202 -12.85 9.51 -27.99
N HIS A 203 -12.33 10.00 -26.84
CA HIS A 203 -12.08 9.21 -25.61
C HIS A 203 -13.24 9.28 -24.60
N VAL A 204 -14.36 9.88 -25.00
CA VAL A 204 -15.61 9.93 -24.22
C VAL A 204 -16.53 8.82 -24.66
N LEU A 205 -17.03 8.06 -23.70
CA LEU A 205 -17.95 6.96 -23.97
C LEU A 205 -19.32 7.50 -24.43
N LYS A 206 -19.93 6.80 -25.40
CA LYS A 206 -21.31 7.08 -25.86
C LYS A 206 -22.36 6.47 -24.92
N GLN A 207 -22.00 5.43 -24.19
CA GLN A 207 -22.81 4.76 -23.18
C GLN A 207 -21.95 4.55 -21.91
N PRO A 208 -22.33 5.09 -20.76
CA PRO A 208 -23.44 6.03 -20.53
C PRO A 208 -23.29 7.34 -21.30
N SER A 209 -24.41 7.88 -21.81
CA SER A 209 -24.39 9.11 -22.61
C SER A 209 -23.92 10.31 -21.79
N PRO A 210 -22.93 11.10 -22.26
CA PRO A 210 -22.52 12.32 -21.58
C PRO A 210 -23.66 13.35 -21.59
N PHE A 211 -23.73 14.16 -20.54
CA PHE A 211 -24.75 15.20 -20.41
C PHE A 211 -24.18 16.47 -19.82
N VAL A 212 -24.90 17.57 -20.06
CA VAL A 212 -24.59 18.90 -19.53
C VAL A 212 -25.60 19.25 -18.46
N ARG A 213 -25.11 19.84 -17.37
CA ARG A 213 -25.92 20.33 -16.25
C ARG A 213 -25.63 21.81 -16.04
N PHE A 214 -26.67 22.60 -15.88
CA PHE A 214 -26.57 23.93 -15.27
C PHE A 214 -26.48 23.73 -13.77
N THR A 215 -25.38 24.12 -13.15
CA THR A 215 -25.05 23.75 -11.77
C THR A 215 -25.36 24.83 -10.76
N ASP A 216 -25.09 26.09 -11.11
CA ASP A 216 -25.26 27.18 -10.15
C ASP A 216 -25.27 28.57 -10.83
N PHE A 217 -25.83 29.54 -10.11
CA PHE A 217 -25.68 30.97 -10.35
C PHE A 217 -24.50 31.49 -9.54
N GLY A 218 -23.32 31.55 -10.15
CA GLY A 218 -22.08 32.01 -9.49
C GLY A 218 -22.03 33.53 -9.36
N ASP A 219 -21.03 34.03 -8.63
CA ASP A 219 -20.87 35.49 -8.34
C ASP A 219 -20.77 36.35 -9.61
N SER A 220 -20.17 35.82 -10.67
CA SER A 220 -19.98 36.56 -11.93
C SER A 220 -20.29 35.72 -13.17
N SER A 221 -20.82 34.51 -13.02
CA SER A 221 -21.06 33.57 -14.12
C SER A 221 -22.24 32.65 -13.88
N LEU A 222 -22.86 32.19 -14.96
CA LEU A 222 -23.73 31.00 -14.96
C LEU A 222 -22.84 29.79 -15.10
N ASN A 223 -22.89 28.87 -14.13
CA ASN A 223 -21.98 27.72 -14.03
C ASN A 223 -22.61 26.47 -14.64
N PHE A 224 -21.83 25.78 -15.48
CA PHE A 224 -22.21 24.54 -16.13
C PHE A 224 -21.17 23.47 -15.88
N SER A 225 -21.64 22.21 -15.82
CA SER A 225 -20.82 21.03 -15.77
C SER A 225 -21.12 20.10 -16.92
N ILE A 226 -20.09 19.63 -17.59
CA ILE A 226 -20.13 18.53 -18.54
C ILE A 226 -19.77 17.27 -17.78
N ILE A 227 -20.67 16.31 -17.71
CA ILE A 227 -20.46 15.03 -17.09
C ILE A 227 -20.27 13.98 -18.18
N PHE A 228 -19.18 13.22 -18.11
CA PHE A 228 -18.84 12.23 -19.11
C PHE A 228 -18.13 11.02 -18.48
N TRP A 229 -18.06 9.92 -19.22
CA TRP A 229 -17.37 8.68 -18.84
C TRP A 229 -16.24 8.41 -19.81
N SER A 230 -15.12 7.88 -19.28
CA SER A 230 -13.95 7.50 -20.06
C SER A 230 -13.28 6.26 -19.48
N GLU A 231 -12.66 5.46 -20.34
CA GLU A 231 -11.79 4.34 -19.96
C GLU A 231 -10.34 4.81 -19.77
N GLU A 232 -9.99 5.96 -20.30
CA GLU A 232 -8.67 6.59 -20.16
C GLU A 232 -8.51 7.29 -18.79
N LEU A 233 -8.52 6.50 -17.71
CA LEU A 233 -8.64 7.01 -16.35
C LEU A 233 -7.38 7.76 -15.89
N PHE A 234 -6.23 7.13 -16.08
CA PHE A 234 -4.96 7.68 -15.56
C PHE A 234 -4.58 9.00 -16.23
N ARG A 235 -4.87 9.16 -17.53
CA ARG A 235 -4.57 10.36 -18.33
C ARG A 235 -5.79 11.21 -18.65
N VAL A 236 -6.87 11.09 -17.89
CA VAL A 236 -8.12 11.82 -18.11
C VAL A 236 -7.95 13.34 -18.15
N GLU A 237 -6.91 13.90 -17.51
CA GLU A 237 -6.65 15.33 -17.56
C GLU A 237 -6.30 15.84 -18.98
N ASN A 238 -5.73 14.98 -19.84
CA ASN A 238 -5.53 15.32 -21.25
C ASN A 238 -6.87 15.47 -21.97
N ILE A 239 -7.80 14.53 -21.73
CA ILE A 239 -9.16 14.61 -22.32
C ILE A 239 -9.89 15.86 -21.83
N LYS A 240 -9.80 16.17 -20.53
CA LYS A 240 -10.38 17.39 -19.97
C LYS A 240 -9.75 18.65 -20.57
N SER A 241 -8.45 18.64 -20.85
CA SER A 241 -7.75 19.76 -21.50
C SER A 241 -8.23 19.95 -22.93
N GLU A 242 -8.28 18.90 -23.73
CA GLU A 242 -8.79 18.92 -25.10
C GLU A 242 -10.26 19.40 -25.15
N MET A 243 -11.07 18.92 -24.22
CA MET A 243 -12.46 19.35 -24.09
C MET A 243 -12.57 20.85 -23.77
N ARG A 244 -11.73 21.38 -22.85
CA ARG A 244 -11.71 22.83 -22.55
C ARG A 244 -11.32 23.65 -23.77
N ILE A 245 -10.34 23.19 -24.56
CA ILE A 245 -9.94 23.85 -25.82
C ILE A 245 -11.13 23.87 -26.79
N LYS A 246 -11.80 22.72 -26.95
CA LYS A 246 -12.97 22.64 -27.86
C LYS A 246 -14.14 23.47 -27.41
N ILE A 247 -14.39 23.57 -26.10
CA ILE A 247 -15.39 24.46 -25.52
C ILE A 247 -15.07 25.92 -25.88
N PHE A 248 -13.81 26.31 -25.70
CA PHE A 248 -13.37 27.70 -25.98
C PHE A 248 -13.57 28.05 -27.45
N GLU A 249 -13.21 27.18 -28.41
CA GLU A 249 -13.43 27.38 -29.83
C GLU A 249 -14.92 27.56 -30.14
N LEU A 250 -15.77 26.62 -29.66
CA LEU A 250 -17.21 26.66 -29.92
C LEU A 250 -17.89 27.85 -29.26
N PHE A 251 -17.42 28.30 -28.10
CA PHE A 251 -17.93 29.51 -27.46
C PHE A 251 -17.65 30.75 -28.33
N LYS A 252 -16.42 30.86 -28.87
CA LYS A 252 -16.06 31.94 -29.79
C LYS A 252 -16.94 31.95 -31.04
N ASP A 253 -17.17 30.79 -31.64
CA ASP A 253 -17.99 30.64 -32.87
C ASP A 253 -19.46 30.97 -32.62
N ASN A 254 -19.97 30.79 -31.39
CA ASN A 254 -21.37 31.03 -31.03
C ASN A 254 -21.60 32.33 -30.24
N ASN A 255 -20.58 33.22 -30.15
CA ASN A 255 -20.63 34.49 -29.40
C ASN A 255 -20.99 34.31 -27.91
N ILE A 256 -20.56 33.20 -27.29
CA ILE A 256 -20.72 32.95 -25.87
C ILE A 256 -19.48 33.51 -25.15
N THR A 257 -19.69 34.40 -24.19
CA THR A 257 -18.61 35.07 -23.46
C THR A 257 -18.31 34.35 -22.14
N ILE A 258 -17.02 34.14 -21.88
CA ILE A 258 -16.53 33.76 -20.55
C ILE A 258 -16.29 35.06 -19.79
N PRO A 259 -17.02 35.32 -18.69
CA PRO A 259 -16.98 36.65 -18.06
C PRO A 259 -15.68 36.86 -17.26
N PHE A 260 -15.25 38.11 -17.24
CA PHE A 260 -14.30 38.56 -16.21
C PHE A 260 -15.03 38.72 -14.85
N PRO A 261 -14.32 38.77 -13.72
CA PRO A 261 -14.92 39.09 -12.44
C PRO A 261 -15.68 40.44 -12.52
N GLN A 262 -16.96 40.42 -12.18
CA GLN A 262 -17.83 41.58 -12.21
C GLN A 262 -17.84 42.30 -10.85
N ARG A 263 -17.78 43.63 -10.84
CA ARG A 263 -17.92 44.46 -9.63
C ARG A 263 -18.78 45.66 -9.91
N VAL A 264 -19.75 45.92 -9.05
CA VAL A 264 -20.51 47.18 -9.07
C VAL A 264 -19.81 48.19 -8.19
N VAL A 265 -19.44 49.36 -8.77
CA VAL A 265 -18.79 50.46 -8.05
C VAL A 265 -19.78 51.61 -7.95
N HIS A 266 -20.17 51.96 -6.73
CA HIS A 266 -20.97 53.15 -6.45
C HIS A 266 -20.02 54.33 -6.20
N ILE A 267 -20.01 55.30 -7.11
CA ILE A 267 -19.23 56.52 -6.95
C ILE A 267 -20.16 57.60 -6.39
N ASN A 268 -19.98 57.92 -5.11
CA ASN A 268 -20.65 59.10 -4.52
C ASN A 268 -20.00 60.35 -5.07
N LYS A 269 -20.80 61.19 -5.72
CA LYS A 269 -20.36 62.53 -6.18
C LYS A 269 -20.39 63.53 -5.03
#